data_495eeb8c2074328d7ace4e3854179968
#
_entry.id   495eeb8c2074328d7ace4e3854179968
#
_cell.length_a   1.000
_cell.length_b   1.000
_cell.length_c   1.000
_cell.angle_alpha   90.00
_cell.angle_beta   90.00
_cell.angle_gamma   90.00
#
_symmetry.space_group_name_H-M   'P 1'
#
loop_
_entity.id
_entity.type
_entity.pdbx_description
1 polymer ?
#
loop_
_entity_poly.entity_id
_entity_poly.type
_entity_poly.pdbx_seq_one_letter_code
_entity_poly.pdbx_strand_id
1 'polypeptide(L)'
;MALAKMLDFDLCPRLKALKDRHLFLPRGTEIPESVRAICLANVDLQRISTQWDQAVHLIASVHSGHTSAVHVTARYGSAARGDPLYEAVSHLGRLLRTVFLCDYFLNDVFRRELLRVLNRGEAVNALKRAIYTGRVSSHQAKQHEEMQAVADALSLLANILMAWNTAQMQQVLDHWAQRRGGAVPPELIGRIAPTRTEGINLRGVFRFPVERYAEKILPSSAAEKMTASAS
;
A
#
# COMPACT_ATOMS: atom_id res chain seq x y z
N MET A 1 -1.39 14.25 3.41
CA MET A 1 -0.03 14.36 4.00
C MET A 1 -0.04 14.90 5.44
N ALA A 2 -0.71 16.02 5.74
CA ALA A 2 -0.68 16.59 7.10
C ALA A 2 -1.11 15.58 8.18
N LEU A 3 -2.31 15.02 8.09
CA LEU A 3 -2.80 14.03 9.06
C LEU A 3 -1.88 12.81 9.17
N ALA A 4 -1.36 12.30 8.05
CA ALA A 4 -0.44 11.18 8.08
C ALA A 4 0.85 11.53 8.85
N LYS A 5 1.46 12.70 8.57
CA LYS A 5 2.67 13.13 9.27
C LYS A 5 2.44 13.40 10.76
N MET A 6 1.30 14.00 11.11
CA MET A 6 0.93 14.23 12.51
C MET A 6 0.63 12.93 13.28
N LEU A 7 0.27 11.85 12.58
CA LEU A 7 0.09 10.49 13.12
C LEU A 7 1.36 9.63 12.99
N ASP A 8 2.50 10.24 12.69
CA ASP A 8 3.80 9.59 12.52
C ASP A 8 3.86 8.55 11.39
N PHE A 9 3.08 8.78 10.33
CA PHE A 9 3.16 7.97 9.10
C PHE A 9 3.88 8.72 7.99
N ASP A 10 4.83 8.07 7.34
CA ASP A 10 5.46 8.57 6.13
C ASP A 10 4.59 8.27 4.91
N LEU A 11 3.89 9.30 4.43
CA LEU A 11 3.09 9.22 3.22
C LEU A 11 3.91 9.61 1.99
N CYS A 12 4.21 8.65 1.14
CA CYS A 12 4.92 8.84 -0.12
C CYS A 12 3.91 8.91 -1.29
N PRO A 13 3.49 10.10 -1.73
CA PRO A 13 2.52 10.24 -2.80
C PRO A 13 3.13 9.87 -4.15
N ARG A 14 2.36 9.19 -4.99
CA ARG A 14 2.75 8.94 -6.38
C ARG A 14 2.55 10.20 -7.22
N LEU A 15 3.60 10.63 -7.91
CA LEU A 15 3.61 11.82 -8.76
C LEU A 15 3.28 11.45 -10.22
N LYS A 16 2.01 11.26 -10.55
CA LYS A 16 1.56 10.84 -11.88
C LYS A 16 1.42 11.99 -12.87
N ALA A 17 0.84 13.10 -12.43
CA ALA A 17 0.53 14.24 -13.28
C ALA A 17 1.44 15.44 -12.96
N LEU A 18 1.55 16.38 -13.91
CA LEU A 18 2.33 17.61 -13.73
C LEU A 18 1.84 18.41 -12.50
N LYS A 19 0.51 18.49 -12.31
CA LYS A 19 -0.11 19.11 -11.12
C LYS A 19 0.33 18.50 -9.80
N ASP A 20 0.76 17.23 -9.81
CA ASP A 20 1.25 16.55 -8.63
C ASP A 20 2.65 17.00 -8.23
N ARG A 21 3.32 17.76 -9.07
CA ARG A 21 4.68 18.29 -8.88
C ARG A 21 4.71 19.76 -8.52
N HIS A 22 3.56 20.39 -8.29
CA HIS A 22 3.51 21.78 -7.85
C HIS A 22 4.05 21.94 -6.43
N LEU A 23 4.90 22.94 -6.25
CA LEU A 23 5.39 23.42 -4.97
C LEU A 23 4.45 24.49 -4.44
N PHE A 24 4.10 24.42 -3.18
CA PHE A 24 3.18 25.36 -2.52
C PHE A 24 3.97 26.17 -1.51
N LEU A 25 4.09 27.45 -1.77
CA LEU A 25 4.88 28.36 -0.97
C LEU A 25 3.99 29.27 -0.09
N PRO A 26 4.52 29.83 1.00
CA PRO A 26 3.82 30.84 1.77
C PRO A 26 3.40 32.02 0.90
N ARG A 27 2.26 32.65 1.24
CA ARG A 27 1.80 33.85 0.56
C ARG A 27 2.84 34.98 0.72
N GLY A 28 3.08 35.75 -0.33
CA GLY A 28 4.08 36.79 -0.36
C GLY A 28 5.51 36.34 -0.63
N THR A 29 5.75 35.03 -0.85
CA THR A 29 7.06 34.53 -1.28
C THR A 29 7.34 34.98 -2.71
N GLU A 30 8.49 35.62 -2.95
CA GLU A 30 8.97 35.90 -4.31
C GLU A 30 9.34 34.59 -5.02
N ILE A 31 8.75 34.40 -6.19
CA ILE A 31 8.96 33.19 -6.99
C ILE A 31 9.80 33.57 -8.20
N PRO A 32 11.04 33.02 -8.32
CA PRO A 32 11.87 33.21 -9.51
C PRO A 32 11.15 32.77 -10.79
N GLU A 33 11.37 33.49 -11.89
CA GLU A 33 10.72 33.19 -13.18
C GLU A 33 10.97 31.76 -13.65
N SER A 34 12.19 31.25 -13.42
CA SER A 34 12.61 29.90 -13.83
C SER A 34 11.78 28.78 -13.22
N VAL A 35 11.15 28.99 -12.07
CA VAL A 35 10.34 27.98 -11.35
C VAL A 35 8.88 28.37 -11.20
N ARG A 36 8.47 29.49 -11.76
CA ARG A 36 7.10 30.04 -11.65
C ARG A 36 6.04 29.03 -12.12
N ALA A 37 6.33 28.27 -13.16
CA ALA A 37 5.40 27.30 -13.73
C ALA A 37 5.04 26.14 -12.77
N ILE A 38 5.89 25.86 -11.77
CA ILE A 38 5.69 24.78 -10.80
C ILE A 38 5.44 25.27 -9.37
N CYS A 39 5.54 26.58 -9.12
CA CYS A 39 5.39 27.17 -7.79
C CYS A 39 4.08 27.94 -7.65
N LEU A 40 3.38 27.76 -6.53
CA LEU A 40 2.15 28.44 -6.19
C LEU A 40 2.28 29.08 -4.81
N ALA A 41 2.20 30.41 -4.72
CA ALA A 41 2.26 31.16 -3.45
C ALA A 41 0.87 31.19 -2.79
N ASN A 42 0.39 30.06 -2.29
CA ASN A 42 -0.97 29.93 -1.76
C ASN A 42 -1.07 29.23 -0.40
N VAL A 43 0.04 29.07 0.31
CA VAL A 43 0.05 28.59 1.70
C VAL A 43 -0.12 29.76 2.65
N ASP A 44 -1.09 29.65 3.55
CA ASP A 44 -1.39 30.64 4.59
C ASP A 44 -0.88 30.12 5.93
N LEU A 45 0.26 30.65 6.38
CA LEU A 45 0.90 30.26 7.64
C LEU A 45 0.10 30.74 8.85
N GLN A 46 -0.58 31.88 8.76
CA GLN A 46 -1.39 32.41 9.85
C GLN A 46 -2.59 31.49 10.14
N ARG A 47 -3.24 30.95 9.11
CA ARG A 47 -4.31 29.98 9.29
C ARG A 47 -3.82 28.72 10.00
N ILE A 48 -2.64 28.23 9.63
CA ILE A 48 -2.03 27.06 10.28
C ILE A 48 -1.79 27.36 11.76
N SER A 49 -1.17 28.50 12.07
CA SER A 49 -0.86 28.92 13.44
C SER A 49 -2.12 29.07 14.29
N THR A 50 -3.16 29.76 13.76
CA THR A 50 -4.41 29.99 14.49
C THR A 50 -5.16 28.73 14.87
N GLN A 51 -5.05 27.67 14.05
CA GLN A 51 -5.77 26.41 14.26
C GLN A 51 -4.86 25.28 14.78
N TRP A 52 -3.62 25.60 15.15
CA TRP A 52 -2.63 24.60 15.53
C TRP A 52 -3.05 23.76 16.73
N ASP A 53 -3.51 24.41 17.80
CA ASP A 53 -3.93 23.72 19.02
C ASP A 53 -5.11 22.76 18.75
N GLN A 54 -6.07 23.20 17.94
CA GLN A 54 -7.19 22.33 17.55
C GLN A 54 -6.73 21.12 16.71
N ALA A 55 -5.75 21.32 15.81
CA ALA A 55 -5.16 20.25 15.05
C ALA A 55 -4.44 19.24 15.96
N VAL A 56 -3.68 19.70 16.94
CA VAL A 56 -3.00 18.85 17.94
C VAL A 56 -4.03 18.10 18.79
N HIS A 57 -5.08 18.75 19.25
CA HIS A 57 -6.16 18.11 20.01
C HIS A 57 -6.87 17.02 19.21
N LEU A 58 -7.12 17.24 17.91
CA LEU A 58 -7.71 16.25 17.04
C LEU A 58 -6.80 15.00 16.92
N ILE A 59 -5.51 15.20 16.71
CA ILE A 59 -4.53 14.11 16.61
C ILE A 59 -4.39 13.36 17.95
N ALA A 60 -4.32 14.07 19.05
CA ALA A 60 -4.30 13.48 20.40
C ALA A 60 -5.55 12.61 20.63
N SER A 61 -6.72 13.07 20.17
CA SER A 61 -7.97 12.28 20.27
C SER A 61 -7.93 11.00 19.42
N VAL A 62 -7.25 11.01 18.28
CA VAL A 62 -7.05 9.78 17.48
C VAL A 62 -6.08 8.84 18.19
N HIS A 63 -4.95 9.35 18.68
CA HIS A 63 -3.95 8.54 19.39
C HIS A 63 -4.49 7.90 20.67
N SER A 64 -5.33 8.61 21.41
CA SER A 64 -5.96 8.11 22.63
C SER A 64 -7.20 7.24 22.40
N GLY A 65 -7.58 7.02 21.14
CA GLY A 65 -8.73 6.17 20.79
C GLY A 65 -10.10 6.82 21.00
N HIS A 66 -10.18 8.11 21.34
CA HIS A 66 -11.45 8.83 21.48
C HIS A 66 -12.16 9.05 20.14
N THR A 67 -11.41 9.08 19.05
CA THR A 67 -11.95 9.09 17.70
C THR A 67 -11.08 8.26 16.76
N SER A 68 -11.63 7.82 15.63
CA SER A 68 -10.87 7.05 14.64
C SER A 68 -10.39 7.92 13.49
N ALA A 69 -9.22 7.59 12.92
CA ALA A 69 -8.72 8.23 11.72
C ALA A 69 -9.70 8.13 10.54
N VAL A 70 -10.51 7.05 10.50
CA VAL A 70 -11.57 6.84 9.50
C VAL A 70 -12.66 7.89 9.65
N HIS A 71 -13.16 8.16 10.86
CA HIS A 71 -14.16 9.20 11.11
C HIS A 71 -13.64 10.59 10.76
N VAL A 72 -12.39 10.91 11.12
CA VAL A 72 -11.75 12.18 10.78
C VAL A 72 -11.67 12.34 9.27
N THR A 73 -11.22 11.29 8.56
CA THR A 73 -11.08 11.31 7.10
C THR A 73 -12.44 11.43 6.40
N ALA A 74 -13.45 10.71 6.88
CA ALA A 74 -14.81 10.77 6.35
C ALA A 74 -15.43 12.17 6.53
N ARG A 75 -15.29 12.77 7.73
CA ARG A 75 -15.78 14.12 8.02
C ARG A 75 -15.15 15.16 7.10
N TYR A 76 -13.84 15.10 6.91
CA TYR A 76 -13.10 16.07 6.09
C TYR A 76 -13.06 15.73 4.59
N GLY A 77 -13.48 14.52 4.19
CA GLY A 77 -13.47 14.09 2.79
C GLY A 77 -14.62 14.65 1.94
N SER A 78 -15.78 14.93 2.53
CA SER A 78 -17.01 15.20 1.75
C SER A 78 -17.68 16.56 2.02
N ALA A 79 -17.46 17.22 3.16
CA ALA A 79 -18.26 18.37 3.58
C ALA A 79 -17.50 19.54 4.22
N ALA A 80 -16.19 19.52 4.19
CA ALA A 80 -15.37 20.39 5.03
C ALA A 80 -14.97 21.74 4.38
N ARG A 81 -15.54 22.11 3.24
CA ARG A 81 -15.30 23.43 2.66
C ARG A 81 -15.89 24.50 3.59
N GLY A 82 -15.00 25.38 4.09
CA GLY A 82 -15.36 26.42 5.05
C GLY A 82 -15.09 26.09 6.52
N ASP A 83 -14.69 24.85 6.84
CA ASP A 83 -14.20 24.51 8.18
C ASP A 83 -12.78 25.06 8.38
N PRO A 84 -12.55 25.97 9.38
CA PRO A 84 -11.24 26.59 9.57
C PRO A 84 -10.13 25.58 9.84
N LEU A 85 -10.41 24.50 10.60
CA LEU A 85 -9.44 23.46 10.91
C LEU A 85 -9.07 22.66 9.66
N TYR A 86 -10.06 22.30 8.83
CA TYR A 86 -9.81 21.63 7.55
C TYR A 86 -8.92 22.48 6.63
N GLU A 87 -9.20 23.76 6.52
CA GLU A 87 -8.40 24.68 5.71
C GLU A 87 -6.96 24.78 6.23
N ALA A 88 -6.78 24.94 7.55
CA ALA A 88 -5.45 24.99 8.17
C ALA A 88 -4.65 23.69 7.92
N VAL A 89 -5.26 22.53 8.15
CA VAL A 89 -4.64 21.21 7.88
C VAL A 89 -4.35 21.02 6.39
N SER A 90 -5.19 21.57 5.50
CA SER A 90 -4.94 21.55 4.06
C SER A 90 -3.73 22.39 3.67
N HIS A 91 -3.57 23.58 4.25
CA HIS A 91 -2.38 24.44 4.05
C HIS A 91 -1.12 23.79 4.59
N LEU A 92 -1.18 23.16 5.78
CA LEU A 92 -0.07 22.38 6.32
C LEU A 92 0.29 21.19 5.39
N GLY A 93 -0.72 20.49 4.85
CA GLY A 93 -0.51 19.40 3.91
C GLY A 93 0.18 19.84 2.62
N ARG A 94 -0.12 21.03 2.11
CA ARG A 94 0.56 21.64 0.96
C ARG A 94 2.03 21.95 1.27
N LEU A 95 2.31 22.51 2.44
CA LEU A 95 3.67 22.82 2.88
C LEU A 95 4.51 21.56 3.00
N LEU A 96 4.01 20.52 3.71
CA LEU A 96 4.68 19.24 3.85
C LEU A 96 4.91 18.55 2.50
N ARG A 97 3.96 18.68 1.58
CA ARG A 97 4.13 18.19 0.21
C ARG A 97 5.26 18.91 -0.52
N THR A 98 5.40 20.21 -0.31
CA THR A 98 6.49 20.99 -0.92
C THR A 98 7.84 20.51 -0.40
N VAL A 99 7.99 20.30 0.92
CA VAL A 99 9.21 19.76 1.51
C VAL A 99 9.55 18.39 0.89
N PHE A 100 8.57 17.49 0.85
CA PHE A 100 8.73 16.18 0.20
C PHE A 100 9.17 16.29 -1.27
N LEU A 101 8.59 17.22 -2.04
CA LEU A 101 8.95 17.41 -3.45
C LEU A 101 10.36 18.00 -3.61
N CYS A 102 10.77 18.90 -2.72
CA CYS A 102 12.14 19.41 -2.70
C CYS A 102 13.14 18.25 -2.47
N ASP A 103 12.90 17.41 -1.49
CA ASP A 103 13.72 16.22 -1.25
C ASP A 103 13.73 15.29 -2.46
N TYR A 104 12.57 15.06 -3.07
CA TYR A 104 12.45 14.21 -4.25
C TYR A 104 13.24 14.75 -5.46
N PHE A 105 13.28 16.06 -5.66
CA PHE A 105 14.00 16.67 -6.77
C PHE A 105 15.49 16.79 -6.51
N LEU A 106 15.90 17.08 -5.29
CA LEU A 106 17.29 17.38 -4.93
C LEU A 106 18.09 16.15 -4.52
N ASN A 107 17.44 15.10 -4.01
CA ASN A 107 18.11 13.92 -3.49
C ASN A 107 17.87 12.70 -4.38
N ASP A 108 18.86 12.36 -5.20
CA ASP A 108 18.82 11.23 -6.12
C ASP A 108 18.72 9.87 -5.40
N VAL A 109 19.35 9.73 -4.24
CA VAL A 109 19.32 8.50 -3.44
C VAL A 109 17.90 8.28 -2.92
N PHE A 110 17.33 9.30 -2.30
CA PHE A 110 15.94 9.28 -1.82
C PHE A 110 14.95 8.96 -2.94
N ARG A 111 15.09 9.63 -4.11
CA ARG A 111 14.23 9.40 -5.26
C ARG A 111 14.29 7.96 -5.76
N ARG A 112 15.48 7.37 -5.85
CA ARG A 112 15.66 5.97 -6.29
C ARG A 112 15.07 4.98 -5.29
N GLU A 113 15.29 5.21 -4.00
CA GLU A 113 14.71 4.38 -2.94
C GLU A 113 13.18 4.43 -2.95
N LEU A 114 12.62 5.64 -3.03
CA LEU A 114 11.19 5.86 -3.12
C LEU A 114 10.57 5.13 -4.32
N LEU A 115 11.18 5.26 -5.51
CA LEU A 115 10.71 4.58 -6.72
C LEU A 115 10.80 3.05 -6.56
N ARG A 116 11.84 2.53 -5.89
CA ARG A 116 11.96 1.10 -5.59
C ARG A 116 10.82 0.61 -4.71
N VAL A 117 10.50 1.33 -3.64
CA VAL A 117 9.39 1.00 -2.72
C VAL A 117 8.05 1.06 -3.44
N LEU A 118 7.79 2.11 -4.23
CA LEU A 118 6.57 2.27 -5.01
C LEU A 118 6.39 1.14 -6.04
N ASN A 119 7.46 0.76 -6.74
CA ASN A 119 7.41 -0.34 -7.71
C ASN A 119 7.13 -1.69 -7.03
N ARG A 120 7.70 -1.93 -5.84
CA ARG A 120 7.38 -3.13 -5.04
C ARG A 120 5.90 -3.15 -4.64
N GLY A 121 5.37 -2.05 -4.14
CA GLY A 121 3.95 -1.92 -3.80
C GLY A 121 3.03 -2.17 -5.01
N GLU A 122 3.41 -1.66 -6.19
CA GLU A 122 2.67 -1.92 -7.43
C GLU A 122 2.71 -3.38 -7.86
N ALA A 123 3.85 -4.04 -7.73
CA ALA A 123 4.00 -5.46 -8.02
C ALA A 123 3.11 -6.32 -7.10
N VAL A 124 3.07 -6.02 -5.80
CA VAL A 124 2.17 -6.68 -4.85
C VAL A 124 0.69 -6.42 -5.19
N ASN A 125 0.34 -5.19 -5.56
CA ASN A 125 -1.02 -4.86 -5.98
C ASN A 125 -1.41 -5.56 -7.30
N ALA A 126 -0.47 -5.74 -8.22
CA ALA A 126 -0.68 -6.52 -9.44
C ALA A 126 -0.93 -7.99 -9.12
N LEU A 127 -0.16 -8.58 -8.20
CA LEU A 127 -0.36 -9.93 -7.70
C LEU A 127 -1.75 -10.09 -7.05
N LYS A 128 -2.14 -9.17 -6.15
CA LYS A 128 -3.47 -9.19 -5.52
C LYS A 128 -4.60 -9.14 -6.55
N ARG A 129 -4.47 -8.32 -7.59
CA ARG A 129 -5.44 -8.28 -8.70
C ARG A 129 -5.45 -9.55 -9.55
N ALA A 130 -4.32 -10.22 -9.70
CA ALA A 130 -4.25 -11.50 -10.42
C ALA A 130 -4.93 -12.64 -9.63
N ILE A 131 -4.80 -12.64 -8.31
CA ILE A 131 -5.45 -13.60 -7.41
C ILE A 131 -6.97 -13.36 -7.38
N TYR A 132 -7.38 -12.11 -7.20
CA TYR A 132 -8.78 -11.74 -7.06
C TYR A 132 -9.28 -10.98 -8.29
N THR A 133 -9.98 -11.70 -9.16
CA THR A 133 -10.59 -11.14 -10.38
C THR A 133 -12.02 -10.65 -10.17
N GLY A 134 -12.58 -10.85 -8.98
CA GLY A 134 -13.92 -10.41 -8.60
C GLY A 134 -14.02 -8.89 -8.41
N ARG A 135 -15.25 -8.38 -8.41
CA ARG A 135 -15.57 -6.99 -8.06
C ARG A 135 -16.19 -6.97 -6.67
N VAL A 136 -15.70 -6.07 -5.82
CA VAL A 136 -16.38 -5.78 -4.55
C VAL A 136 -17.71 -5.12 -4.89
N SER A 137 -18.82 -5.69 -4.42
CA SER A 137 -20.15 -5.11 -4.64
C SER A 137 -20.29 -3.79 -3.90
N SER A 138 -21.18 -2.91 -4.38
CA SER A 138 -21.48 -1.65 -3.69
C SER A 138 -22.02 -1.85 -2.27
N HIS A 139 -22.64 -3.00 -2.01
CA HIS A 139 -23.10 -3.39 -0.68
C HIS A 139 -21.93 -3.76 0.24
N GLN A 140 -21.01 -4.60 -0.23
CA GLN A 140 -19.80 -4.99 0.50
C GLN A 140 -18.88 -3.78 0.80
N ALA A 141 -18.80 -2.82 -0.13
CA ALA A 141 -18.03 -1.59 0.09
C ALA A 141 -18.54 -0.73 1.26
N LYS A 142 -19.77 -0.95 1.72
CA LYS A 142 -20.37 -0.26 2.87
C LYS A 142 -20.17 -1.00 4.19
N GLN A 143 -19.78 -2.26 4.14
CA GLN A 143 -19.55 -3.09 5.32
C GLN A 143 -18.05 -3.15 5.60
N HIS A 144 -17.61 -2.40 6.61
CA HIS A 144 -16.20 -2.28 6.96
C HIS A 144 -15.56 -3.63 7.31
N GLU A 145 -16.27 -4.47 8.05
CA GLU A 145 -15.78 -5.79 8.47
C GLU A 145 -15.57 -6.74 7.28
N GLU A 146 -16.49 -6.77 6.32
CA GLU A 146 -16.34 -7.58 5.11
C GLU A 146 -15.18 -7.08 4.23
N MET A 147 -15.03 -5.77 4.09
CA MET A 147 -13.91 -5.19 3.36
C MET A 147 -12.57 -5.50 4.02
N GLN A 148 -12.52 -5.47 5.35
CA GLN A 148 -11.32 -5.84 6.10
C GLN A 148 -11.00 -7.32 5.90
N ALA A 149 -11.99 -8.21 6.04
CA ALA A 149 -11.81 -9.64 5.83
C ALA A 149 -11.29 -9.97 4.42
N VAL A 150 -11.83 -9.31 3.38
CA VAL A 150 -11.35 -9.46 2.00
C VAL A 150 -9.90 -8.96 1.86
N ALA A 151 -9.57 -7.82 2.44
CA ALA A 151 -8.22 -7.26 2.38
C ALA A 151 -7.20 -8.16 3.08
N ASP A 152 -7.56 -8.73 4.23
CA ASP A 152 -6.73 -9.64 5.01
C ASP A 152 -6.54 -10.96 4.28
N ALA A 153 -7.61 -11.55 3.74
CA ALA A 153 -7.55 -12.77 2.94
C ALA A 153 -6.67 -12.60 1.69
N LEU A 154 -6.81 -11.48 0.97
CA LEU A 154 -5.96 -11.17 -0.18
C LEU A 154 -4.49 -10.98 0.21
N SER A 155 -4.24 -10.38 1.37
CA SER A 155 -2.89 -10.19 1.89
C SER A 155 -2.26 -11.53 2.28
N LEU A 156 -3.01 -12.40 2.94
CA LEU A 156 -2.58 -13.74 3.29
C LEU A 156 -2.24 -14.57 2.04
N LEU A 157 -3.15 -14.61 1.05
CA LEU A 157 -2.92 -15.34 -0.21
C LEU A 157 -1.72 -14.79 -0.98
N ALA A 158 -1.56 -13.48 -1.06
CA ALA A 158 -0.40 -12.87 -1.69
C ALA A 158 0.90 -13.27 -0.99
N ASN A 159 0.92 -13.28 0.35
CA ASN A 159 2.07 -13.68 1.15
C ASN A 159 2.41 -15.17 0.96
N ILE A 160 1.40 -16.06 0.92
CA ILE A 160 1.60 -17.48 0.65
C ILE A 160 2.24 -17.70 -0.73
N LEU A 161 1.72 -17.04 -1.76
CA LEU A 161 2.26 -17.15 -3.12
C LEU A 161 3.67 -16.57 -3.23
N MET A 162 3.94 -15.44 -2.60
CA MET A 162 5.29 -14.87 -2.57
C MET A 162 6.29 -15.78 -1.83
N ALA A 163 5.89 -16.35 -0.71
CA ALA A 163 6.73 -17.28 0.05
C ALA A 163 7.02 -18.54 -0.77
N TRP A 164 6.01 -19.11 -1.42
CA TRP A 164 6.17 -20.28 -2.29
C TRP A 164 7.09 -19.98 -3.48
N ASN A 165 6.85 -18.87 -4.19
CA ASN A 165 7.72 -18.41 -5.27
C ASN A 165 9.16 -18.21 -4.82
N THR A 166 9.36 -17.61 -3.66
CA THR A 166 10.70 -17.38 -3.08
C THR A 166 11.41 -18.71 -2.86
N ALA A 167 10.72 -19.71 -2.29
CA ALA A 167 11.30 -21.04 -2.06
C ALA A 167 11.67 -21.72 -3.39
N GLN A 168 10.79 -21.66 -4.41
CA GLN A 168 11.09 -22.23 -5.73
C GLN A 168 12.25 -21.52 -6.41
N MET A 169 12.28 -20.19 -6.37
CA MET A 169 13.37 -19.41 -6.93
C MET A 169 14.70 -19.72 -6.24
N GLN A 170 14.70 -19.87 -4.92
CA GLN A 170 15.91 -20.26 -4.17
C GLN A 170 16.44 -21.61 -4.64
N GLN A 171 15.58 -22.62 -4.79
CA GLN A 171 15.99 -23.92 -5.31
C GLN A 171 16.62 -23.82 -6.71
N VAL A 172 16.06 -23.00 -7.59
CA VAL A 172 16.62 -22.77 -8.93
C VAL A 172 17.98 -22.10 -8.85
N LEU A 173 18.14 -21.10 -7.97
CA LEU A 173 19.41 -20.40 -7.77
C LEU A 173 20.48 -21.33 -7.19
N ASP A 174 20.13 -22.16 -6.22
CA ASP A 174 21.03 -23.14 -5.61
C ASP A 174 21.51 -24.17 -6.64
N HIS A 175 20.58 -24.68 -7.46
CA HIS A 175 20.92 -25.59 -8.54
C HIS A 175 21.82 -24.95 -9.62
N TRP A 176 21.57 -23.69 -9.95
CA TRP A 176 22.40 -22.92 -10.86
C TRP A 176 23.82 -22.74 -10.31
N ALA A 177 23.95 -22.38 -9.01
CA ALA A 177 25.22 -22.22 -8.34
C ALA A 177 26.03 -23.51 -8.31
N GLN A 178 25.38 -24.65 -8.01
CA GLN A 178 25.99 -25.96 -8.02
C GLN A 178 26.51 -26.36 -9.39
N ARG A 179 25.73 -26.14 -10.46
CA ARG A 179 26.15 -26.50 -11.84
C ARG A 179 27.28 -25.62 -12.37
N ARG A 180 27.34 -24.37 -11.97
CA ARG A 180 28.32 -23.40 -12.45
C ARG A 180 29.53 -23.24 -11.55
N GLY A 181 29.52 -23.85 -10.39
CA GLY A 181 30.63 -23.82 -9.42
C GLY A 181 30.91 -22.45 -8.82
N GLY A 182 29.90 -21.56 -8.73
CA GLY A 182 30.09 -20.21 -8.22
C GLY A 182 28.81 -19.54 -7.76
N ALA A 183 28.95 -18.38 -7.12
CA ALA A 183 27.81 -17.56 -6.66
C ALA A 183 26.97 -17.05 -7.84
N VAL A 184 25.66 -16.91 -7.61
CA VAL A 184 24.75 -16.35 -8.61
C VAL A 184 25.06 -14.86 -8.80
N PRO A 185 25.21 -14.37 -10.04
CA PRO A 185 25.45 -12.96 -10.30
C PRO A 185 24.35 -12.06 -9.72
N PRO A 186 24.71 -10.93 -9.06
CA PRO A 186 23.72 -10.00 -8.49
C PRO A 186 22.72 -9.47 -9.49
N GLU A 187 23.11 -9.32 -10.77
CA GLU A 187 22.24 -8.86 -11.84
C GLU A 187 21.11 -9.87 -12.13
N LEU A 188 21.39 -11.15 -11.97
CA LEU A 188 20.41 -12.22 -12.15
C LEU A 188 19.40 -12.20 -11.00
N ILE A 189 19.90 -12.07 -9.76
CA ILE A 189 19.06 -11.95 -8.55
C ILE A 189 18.16 -10.72 -8.65
N GLY A 190 18.69 -9.60 -9.14
CA GLY A 190 17.93 -8.35 -9.31
C GLY A 190 16.77 -8.43 -10.33
N ARG A 191 16.77 -9.44 -11.20
CA ARG A 191 15.69 -9.66 -12.19
C ARG A 191 14.58 -10.60 -11.71
N ILE A 192 14.79 -11.27 -10.58
CA ILE A 192 13.83 -12.21 -10.00
C ILE A 192 12.89 -11.44 -9.06
N ALA A 193 11.58 -11.67 -9.20
CA ALA A 193 10.58 -11.06 -8.35
C ALA A 193 9.57 -12.11 -7.88
N PRO A 194 9.40 -12.31 -6.56
CA PRO A 194 8.47 -13.32 -6.02
C PRO A 194 7.00 -12.97 -6.26
N THR A 195 6.71 -11.77 -6.75
CA THR A 195 5.36 -11.33 -7.14
C THR A 195 4.94 -11.79 -8.54
N ARG A 196 5.80 -12.49 -9.28
CA ARG A 196 5.49 -13.02 -10.60
C ARG A 196 4.55 -14.21 -10.52
N THR A 197 3.68 -14.35 -11.51
CA THR A 197 2.62 -15.37 -11.55
C THR A 197 2.72 -16.30 -12.75
N GLU A 198 3.73 -16.15 -13.60
CA GLU A 198 3.87 -16.92 -14.85
C GLU A 198 3.98 -18.44 -14.64
N GLY A 199 4.51 -18.86 -13.49
CA GLY A 199 4.61 -20.27 -13.11
C GLY A 199 3.41 -20.81 -12.31
N ILE A 200 2.38 -19.99 -12.07
CA ILE A 200 1.25 -20.35 -11.21
C ILE A 200 -0.06 -20.32 -12.00
N ASN A 201 -0.78 -21.44 -12.01
CA ASN A 201 -2.11 -21.46 -12.58
C ASN A 201 -3.15 -20.87 -11.62
N LEU A 202 -3.30 -19.54 -11.64
CA LEU A 202 -4.25 -18.82 -10.78
C LEU A 202 -5.73 -19.04 -11.16
N ARG A 203 -6.00 -19.63 -12.32
CA ARG A 203 -7.37 -19.85 -12.84
C ARG A 203 -7.69 -21.34 -12.99
N GLY A 204 -6.79 -22.21 -12.57
CA GLY A 204 -6.99 -23.66 -12.65
C GLY A 204 -8.07 -24.14 -11.70
N VAL A 205 -8.85 -25.11 -12.15
CA VAL A 205 -9.73 -25.88 -11.27
C VAL A 205 -8.88 -26.94 -10.59
N PHE A 206 -8.74 -26.85 -9.29
CA PHE A 206 -8.07 -27.86 -8.49
C PHE A 206 -9.13 -28.83 -7.96
N ARG A 207 -9.05 -30.08 -8.37
CA ARG A 207 -9.78 -31.18 -7.72
C ARG A 207 -8.90 -31.70 -6.59
N PHE A 208 -9.32 -31.51 -5.35
CA PHE A 208 -8.73 -32.18 -4.22
C PHE A 208 -9.33 -33.60 -4.17
N PRO A 209 -8.55 -34.65 -4.40
CA PRO A 209 -9.01 -36.02 -4.16
C PRO A 209 -9.10 -36.22 -2.63
N VAL A 210 -10.22 -35.79 -2.05
CA VAL A 210 -10.48 -35.82 -0.60
C VAL A 210 -10.24 -37.19 -0.02
N GLU A 211 -10.66 -38.26 -0.76
CA GLU A 211 -10.49 -39.64 -0.39
C GLU A 211 -9.00 -40.01 -0.15
N ARG A 212 -8.13 -39.59 -1.05
CA ARG A 212 -6.68 -39.86 -0.97
C ARG A 212 -5.99 -39.16 0.20
N TYR A 213 -6.54 -38.07 0.67
CA TYR A 213 -6.01 -37.34 1.84
C TYR A 213 -6.70 -37.80 3.13
N ALA A 214 -7.98 -38.14 3.08
CA ALA A 214 -8.71 -38.69 4.22
C ALA A 214 -8.08 -40.02 4.70
N GLU A 215 -7.68 -40.90 3.80
CA GLU A 215 -6.97 -42.16 4.14
C GLU A 215 -5.61 -41.90 4.83
N LYS A 216 -4.94 -40.79 4.56
CA LYS A 216 -3.64 -40.45 5.17
C LYS A 216 -3.76 -39.75 6.53
N ILE A 217 -4.86 -39.08 6.80
CA ILE A 217 -5.03 -38.18 7.96
C ILE A 217 -5.96 -38.79 9.00
N LEU A 218 -6.95 -39.57 8.57
CA LEU A 218 -7.93 -40.18 9.47
C LEU A 218 -7.59 -41.66 9.70
N PRO A 219 -7.69 -42.18 10.92
CA PRO A 219 -7.60 -43.59 11.18
C PRO A 219 -8.71 -44.34 10.38
N SER A 220 -8.39 -45.55 9.90
CA SER A 220 -9.20 -46.37 8.97
C SER A 220 -10.71 -46.41 9.29
N SER A 221 -11.08 -46.43 10.58
CA SER A 221 -12.47 -46.44 11.05
C SER A 221 -13.26 -45.13 10.84
N ALA A 222 -12.58 -44.02 10.59
CA ALA A 222 -13.23 -42.72 10.34
C ALA A 222 -13.37 -42.45 8.83
N ALA A 223 -12.52 -43.03 7.98
CA ALA A 223 -12.57 -42.91 6.54
C ALA A 223 -13.81 -43.60 5.96
N GLU A 224 -14.17 -44.79 6.49
CA GLU A 224 -15.36 -45.53 6.06
C GLU A 224 -16.68 -44.82 6.32
N LYS A 225 -16.76 -43.99 7.38
CA LYS A 225 -17.97 -43.24 7.70
C LYS A 225 -18.16 -42.01 6.79
N MET A 226 -17.11 -41.43 6.27
CA MET A 226 -17.20 -40.27 5.36
C MET A 226 -17.57 -40.68 3.92
N THR A 227 -17.11 -41.83 3.45
CA THR A 227 -17.48 -42.38 2.13
C THR A 227 -18.93 -42.85 2.07
N ALA A 228 -19.47 -43.39 3.18
CA ALA A 228 -20.87 -43.80 3.29
C ALA A 228 -21.88 -42.62 3.37
N SER A 229 -21.42 -41.42 3.70
CA SER A 229 -22.30 -40.22 3.76
C SER A 229 -22.28 -39.37 2.49
N ALA A 230 -21.45 -39.73 1.51
CA ALA A 230 -21.29 -39.04 0.22
C ALA A 230 -21.91 -39.79 -0.98
N SER A 231 -22.54 -40.94 -0.70
CA SER A 231 -23.38 -41.72 -1.63
C SER A 231 -24.84 -41.42 -1.42
#